data_b4c630f7bafd4d19dcaa20d0a0e8d0ae
#
_entry.id   b4c630f7bafd4d19dcaa20d0a0e8d0ae
#
_cell.length_a   1.000
_cell.length_b   1.000
_cell.length_c   1.000
_cell.angle_alpha   90.00
_cell.angle_beta   90.00
_cell.angle_gamma   90.00
#
_symmetry.space_group_name_H-M   'P 1'
#
loop_
_entity.id
_entity.type
_entity.pdbx_description
1 polymer ?
#
loop_
_entity_poly.entity_id
_entity_poly.type
_entity_poly.pdbx_seq_one_letter_code
_entity_poly.pdbx_strand_id
1 'polypeptide(L)'
;MTIKTWLTTSFLVASIFISNSTFADKTLLNVSYDPTRELYSEFNAAFAEHWQAKNNEKVTIQQSHGGSGKQARSVIDGLEADVVTLALASDINAIAEKAKLLPEDWQKRLSLNSTPYTSTIIFLVRKGNPKGIKDWDDLARSGVSVIT
;
A
#
# COMPACT_ATOMS: atom_id res chain seq x y z
N MET A 1 74.05 -19.38 -42.31
CA MET A 1 73.57 -18.35 -41.35
C MET A 1 72.05 -18.32 -41.51
N THR A 2 71.34 -19.10 -40.69
CA THR A 2 69.92 -19.35 -40.84
C THR A 2 69.21 -18.65 -39.68
N ILE A 3 68.37 -17.66 -40.02
CA ILE A 3 67.56 -16.88 -39.09
C ILE A 3 66.27 -17.66 -38.88
N LYS A 4 66.03 -18.10 -37.64
CA LYS A 4 64.76 -18.69 -37.18
C LYS A 4 63.82 -17.55 -36.75
N THR A 5 62.78 -17.34 -37.54
CA THR A 5 61.66 -16.47 -37.18
C THR A 5 60.71 -17.19 -36.20
N TRP A 6 60.54 -16.63 -34.98
CA TRP A 6 59.56 -17.07 -34.02
C TRP A 6 58.26 -16.31 -34.24
N LEU A 7 57.24 -17.05 -34.64
CA LEU A 7 55.85 -16.53 -34.65
C LEU A 7 55.28 -16.68 -33.23
N THR A 8 55.06 -15.57 -32.54
CA THR A 8 54.29 -15.51 -31.30
C THR A 8 52.81 -15.32 -31.62
N THR A 9 52.03 -16.38 -31.45
CA THR A 9 50.56 -16.34 -31.59
C THR A 9 49.98 -15.77 -30.29
N SER A 10 49.54 -14.52 -30.31
CA SER A 10 48.81 -13.91 -29.20
C SER A 10 47.37 -14.40 -29.22
N PHE A 11 47.01 -15.22 -28.24
CA PHE A 11 45.63 -15.64 -27.97
C PHE A 11 44.89 -14.53 -27.21
N LEU A 12 44.02 -13.79 -27.89
CA LEU A 12 43.15 -12.77 -27.32
C LEU A 12 41.94 -13.46 -26.66
N VAL A 13 41.99 -13.68 -25.35
CA VAL A 13 40.85 -14.19 -24.59
C VAL A 13 39.87 -13.06 -24.38
N ALA A 14 38.80 -13.01 -25.16
CA ALA A 14 37.69 -12.11 -24.95
C ALA A 14 36.86 -12.61 -23.76
N SER A 15 37.08 -12.01 -22.60
CA SER A 15 36.25 -12.23 -21.41
C SER A 15 34.86 -11.58 -21.63
N ILE A 16 33.88 -12.41 -21.93
CA ILE A 16 32.47 -11.98 -21.98
C ILE A 16 32.01 -11.78 -20.51
N PHE A 17 31.96 -10.54 -20.07
CA PHE A 17 31.29 -10.18 -18.82
C PHE A 17 29.77 -10.32 -19.03
N ILE A 18 29.24 -11.47 -18.63
CA ILE A 18 27.79 -11.63 -18.48
C ILE A 18 27.41 -10.80 -17.24
N SER A 19 26.94 -9.57 -17.47
CA SER A 19 26.33 -8.75 -16.44
C SER A 19 25.04 -9.45 -16.01
N ASN A 20 25.09 -10.24 -14.94
CA ASN A 20 23.90 -10.67 -14.25
C ASN A 20 23.26 -9.42 -13.66
N SER A 21 22.23 -8.88 -14.31
CA SER A 21 21.36 -7.89 -13.74
C SER A 21 20.63 -8.56 -12.57
N THR A 22 21.17 -8.46 -11.36
CA THR A 22 20.44 -8.76 -10.15
C THR A 22 19.33 -7.72 -10.04
N PHE A 23 18.13 -8.08 -10.47
CA PHE A 23 16.94 -7.29 -10.15
C PHE A 23 16.82 -7.29 -8.62
N ALA A 24 17.04 -6.15 -8.01
CA ALA A 24 16.77 -5.99 -6.58
C ALA A 24 15.27 -6.22 -6.37
N ASP A 25 14.91 -7.14 -5.47
CA ASP A 25 13.51 -7.36 -5.08
C ASP A 25 12.95 -6.04 -4.55
N LYS A 26 11.92 -5.51 -5.21
CA LYS A 26 11.25 -4.28 -4.76
C LYS A 26 10.35 -4.61 -3.59
N THR A 27 10.43 -3.80 -2.54
CA THR A 27 9.55 -3.89 -1.40
C THR A 27 8.67 -2.65 -1.35
N LEU A 28 7.36 -2.82 -1.19
CA LEU A 28 6.39 -1.76 -0.97
C LEU A 28 5.75 -1.94 0.40
N LEU A 29 5.49 -0.83 1.09
CA LEU A 29 4.70 -0.82 2.32
C LEU A 29 3.30 -0.30 2.06
N ASN A 30 2.29 -1.16 2.22
CA ASN A 30 0.88 -0.81 2.19
C ASN A 30 0.37 -0.56 3.61
N VAL A 31 0.02 0.69 3.89
CA VAL A 31 -0.55 1.13 5.16
C VAL A 31 -2.05 1.29 5.01
N SER A 32 -2.85 0.57 5.80
CA SER A 32 -4.30 0.59 5.64
C SER A 32 -5.08 0.62 6.96
N TYR A 33 -6.37 0.97 6.84
CA TYR A 33 -7.33 0.90 7.93
C TYR A 33 -7.64 -0.55 8.29
N ASP A 34 -7.71 -0.85 9.57
CA ASP A 34 -7.75 -2.23 10.10
C ASP A 34 -8.84 -3.15 9.53
N PRO A 35 -10.10 -2.69 9.33
CA PRO A 35 -11.14 -3.54 8.73
C PRO A 35 -10.86 -4.04 7.30
N THR A 36 -9.84 -3.49 6.64
CA THR A 36 -9.46 -3.89 5.27
C THR A 36 -8.27 -4.85 5.23
N ARG A 37 -7.90 -5.43 6.35
CA ARG A 37 -6.76 -6.35 6.51
C ARG A 37 -6.85 -7.54 5.56
N GLU A 38 -7.97 -8.25 5.57
CA GLU A 38 -8.18 -9.43 4.73
C GLU A 38 -8.19 -9.06 3.25
N LEU A 39 -8.91 -7.98 2.89
CA LEU A 39 -8.94 -7.45 1.52
C LEU A 39 -7.52 -7.22 1.00
N TYR A 40 -6.68 -6.54 1.76
CA TYR A 40 -5.31 -6.24 1.30
C TYR A 40 -4.38 -7.44 1.37
N SER A 41 -4.62 -8.40 2.23
CA SER A 41 -3.89 -9.68 2.20
C SER A 41 -4.06 -10.38 0.85
N GLU A 42 -5.29 -10.50 0.37
CA GLU A 42 -5.61 -11.12 -0.91
C GLU A 42 -5.20 -10.25 -2.10
N PHE A 43 -5.51 -8.96 -2.06
CA PHE A 43 -5.18 -8.01 -3.12
C PHE A 43 -3.67 -7.90 -3.36
N ASN A 44 -2.87 -7.79 -2.30
CA ASN A 44 -1.43 -7.65 -2.43
C ASN A 44 -0.78 -8.90 -3.01
N ALA A 45 -1.28 -10.10 -2.67
CA ALA A 45 -0.83 -11.35 -3.29
C ALA A 45 -1.14 -11.38 -4.78
N ALA A 46 -2.38 -11.09 -5.16
CA ALA A 46 -2.79 -11.02 -6.56
C ALA A 46 -2.04 -9.95 -7.36
N PHE A 47 -1.78 -8.79 -6.73
CA PHE A 47 -0.99 -7.74 -7.36
C PHE A 47 0.46 -8.17 -7.59
N ALA A 48 1.08 -8.85 -6.64
CA ALA A 48 2.47 -9.32 -6.78
C ALA A 48 2.59 -10.33 -7.92
N GLU A 49 1.65 -11.26 -8.05
CA GLU A 49 1.58 -12.21 -9.17
C GLU A 49 1.37 -11.50 -10.51
N HIS A 50 0.43 -10.56 -10.58
CA HIS A 50 0.18 -9.76 -11.77
C HIS A 50 1.42 -8.96 -12.19
N TRP A 51 2.10 -8.32 -11.24
CA TRP A 51 3.30 -7.54 -11.49
C TRP A 51 4.43 -8.40 -12.04
N GLN A 52 4.65 -9.56 -11.43
CA GLN A 52 5.63 -10.53 -11.89
C GLN A 52 5.34 -11.00 -13.31
N ALA A 53 4.09 -11.34 -13.62
CA ALA A 53 3.69 -11.80 -14.95
C ALA A 53 3.87 -10.71 -16.03
N LYS A 54 3.58 -9.45 -15.68
CA LYS A 54 3.61 -8.32 -16.62
C LYS A 54 5.02 -7.76 -16.85
N ASN A 55 5.82 -7.66 -15.79
CA ASN A 55 7.09 -6.94 -15.81
C ASN A 55 8.31 -7.86 -15.65
N ASN A 56 8.10 -9.15 -15.42
CA ASN A 56 9.15 -10.12 -15.06
C ASN A 56 9.99 -9.66 -13.85
N GLU A 57 9.36 -8.97 -12.90
CA GLU A 57 9.98 -8.33 -11.75
C GLU A 57 9.21 -8.71 -10.50
N LYS A 58 9.92 -9.21 -9.48
CA LYS A 58 9.30 -9.59 -8.21
C LYS A 58 9.09 -8.35 -7.33
N VAL A 59 7.92 -8.27 -6.70
CA VAL A 59 7.59 -7.28 -5.68
C VAL A 59 7.13 -7.96 -4.40
N THR A 60 7.66 -7.51 -3.26
CA THR A 60 7.19 -7.93 -1.94
C THR A 60 6.39 -6.81 -1.33
N ILE A 61 5.16 -7.09 -0.85
CA ILE A 61 4.31 -6.07 -0.25
C ILE A 61 4.18 -6.35 1.24
N GLN A 62 4.81 -5.48 2.02
CA GLN A 62 4.63 -5.42 3.47
C GLN A 62 3.33 -4.70 3.81
N GLN A 63 2.75 -5.02 4.96
CA GLN A 63 1.46 -4.47 5.38
C GLN A 63 1.55 -3.91 6.79
N SER A 64 0.91 -2.76 6.99
CA SER A 64 0.65 -2.19 8.31
C SER A 64 -0.83 -1.86 8.43
N HIS A 65 -1.51 -2.40 9.44
CA HIS A 65 -2.93 -2.20 9.67
C HIS A 65 -3.18 -1.61 11.05
N GLY A 66 -4.20 -0.77 11.17
CA GLY A 66 -4.58 -0.16 12.45
C GLY A 66 -5.71 0.84 12.32
N GLY A 67 -6.05 1.53 13.39
CA GLY A 67 -7.02 2.62 13.35
C GLY A 67 -6.57 3.71 12.37
N SER A 68 -7.52 4.24 11.59
CA SER A 68 -7.24 5.18 10.48
C SER A 68 -6.37 6.38 10.91
N GLY A 69 -6.78 7.13 11.93
CA GLY A 69 -6.01 8.27 12.42
C GLY A 69 -4.66 7.87 13.06
N LYS A 70 -4.54 6.64 13.62
CA LYS A 70 -3.26 6.13 14.12
C LYS A 70 -2.29 5.88 12.97
N GLN A 71 -2.75 5.27 11.89
CA GLN A 71 -1.93 5.03 10.71
C GLN A 71 -1.51 6.35 10.03
N ALA A 72 -2.43 7.32 9.91
CA ALA A 72 -2.08 8.65 9.42
C ALA A 72 -0.96 9.28 10.25
N ARG A 73 -1.05 9.20 11.57
CA ARG A 73 -0.03 9.73 12.48
C ARG A 73 1.31 9.01 12.31
N SER A 74 1.32 7.68 12.20
CA SER A 74 2.55 6.92 11.98
C SER A 74 3.28 7.38 10.72
N VAL A 75 2.53 7.64 9.63
CA VAL A 75 3.12 8.15 8.37
C VAL A 75 3.65 9.58 8.55
N ILE A 76 2.92 10.45 9.25
CA ILE A 76 3.37 11.81 9.56
C ILE A 76 4.65 11.77 10.41
N ASP A 77 4.74 10.82 11.33
CA ASP A 77 5.88 10.66 12.25
C ASP A 77 7.07 9.90 11.61
N GLY A 78 6.99 9.57 10.31
CA GLY A 78 8.11 9.04 9.53
C GLY A 78 8.01 7.58 9.10
N LEU A 79 6.84 6.91 9.21
CA LEU A 79 6.66 5.60 8.60
C LEU A 79 6.65 5.76 7.08
N GLU A 80 7.66 5.19 6.41
CA GLU A 80 7.84 5.25 4.96
C GLU A 80 6.84 4.34 4.24
N ALA A 81 5.64 4.87 3.99
CA ALA A 81 4.57 4.16 3.30
C ALA A 81 4.57 4.49 1.80
N ASP A 82 4.51 3.47 0.95
CA ASP A 82 4.35 3.62 -0.50
C ASP A 82 2.89 3.79 -0.90
N VAL A 83 1.99 3.13 -0.19
CA VAL A 83 0.55 3.20 -0.40
C VAL A 83 -0.16 3.40 0.94
N VAL A 84 -1.10 4.33 0.96
CA VAL A 84 -1.92 4.61 2.15
C VAL A 84 -3.40 4.56 1.78
N THR A 85 -4.17 3.71 2.47
CA THR A 85 -5.63 3.59 2.27
C THR A 85 -6.33 3.66 3.62
N LEU A 86 -6.91 4.83 3.92
CA LEU A 86 -7.49 5.14 5.21
C LEU A 86 -9.01 5.35 5.12
N ALA A 87 -9.69 5.33 6.25
CA ALA A 87 -11.14 5.40 6.32
C ALA A 87 -11.70 6.76 5.91
N LEU A 88 -10.98 7.84 6.19
CA LEU A 88 -11.47 9.20 6.05
C LEU A 88 -10.52 10.05 5.21
N ALA A 89 -11.08 10.87 4.34
CA ALA A 89 -10.31 11.85 3.58
C ALA A 89 -9.53 12.82 4.49
N SER A 90 -10.06 13.16 5.65
CA SER A 90 -9.38 14.01 6.65
C SER A 90 -8.06 13.43 7.13
N ASP A 91 -7.94 12.11 7.23
CA ASP A 91 -6.70 11.44 7.64
C ASP A 91 -5.63 11.56 6.55
N ILE A 92 -6.02 11.42 5.28
CA ILE A 92 -5.12 11.65 4.15
C ILE A 92 -4.75 13.14 4.02
N ASN A 93 -5.71 14.05 4.22
CA ASN A 93 -5.44 15.48 4.25
C ASN A 93 -4.40 15.85 5.32
N ALA A 94 -4.48 15.23 6.50
CA ALA A 94 -3.49 15.47 7.55
C ALA A 94 -2.06 15.06 7.13
N ILE A 95 -1.92 13.97 6.37
CA ILE A 95 -0.62 13.57 5.79
C ILE A 95 -0.15 14.60 4.77
N ALA A 96 -1.03 15.04 3.85
CA ALA A 96 -0.71 16.05 2.85
C ALA A 96 -0.26 17.38 3.49
N GLU A 97 -1.01 17.86 4.47
CA GLU A 97 -0.77 19.16 5.12
C GLU A 97 0.45 19.17 6.04
N LYS A 98 0.62 18.13 6.86
CA LYS A 98 1.64 18.11 7.92
C LYS A 98 2.97 17.53 7.46
N ALA A 99 2.93 16.45 6.69
CA ALA A 99 4.14 15.76 6.22
C ALA A 99 4.55 16.17 4.80
N LYS A 100 3.67 16.79 4.01
CA LYS A 100 3.92 17.22 2.62
C LYS A 100 4.33 16.06 1.69
N LEU A 101 3.90 14.83 2.01
CA LEU A 101 4.24 13.62 1.26
C LEU A 101 3.39 13.42 0.00
N LEU A 102 2.28 14.15 -0.12
CA LEU A 102 1.40 14.14 -1.29
C LEU A 102 0.80 15.53 -1.49
N PRO A 103 0.36 15.87 -2.71
CA PRO A 103 -0.25 17.18 -2.98
C PRO A 103 -1.61 17.30 -2.27
N GLU A 104 -2.00 18.53 -1.94
CA GLU A 104 -3.28 18.81 -1.26
C GLU A 104 -4.50 18.42 -2.10
N ASP A 105 -4.37 18.41 -3.43
CA ASP A 105 -5.41 17.97 -4.36
C ASP A 105 -5.33 16.47 -4.73
N TRP A 106 -4.75 15.64 -3.87
CA TRP A 106 -4.54 14.20 -4.06
C TRP A 106 -5.80 13.45 -4.54
N GLN A 107 -6.99 13.89 -4.13
CA GLN A 107 -8.26 13.28 -4.53
C GLN A 107 -8.51 13.32 -6.04
N LYS A 108 -7.90 14.27 -6.77
CA LYS A 108 -8.04 14.41 -8.22
C LYS A 108 -7.14 13.46 -9.02
N ARG A 109 -6.20 12.79 -8.35
CA ARG A 109 -5.17 11.97 -9.04
C ARG A 109 -5.72 10.68 -9.63
N LEU A 110 -6.72 10.08 -8.99
CA LEU A 110 -7.37 8.85 -9.43
C LEU A 110 -8.88 9.08 -9.59
N SER A 111 -9.54 8.19 -10.32
CA SER A 111 -10.98 8.21 -10.47
C SER A 111 -11.70 8.09 -9.12
N LEU A 112 -12.96 8.47 -9.07
CA LEU A 112 -13.82 8.40 -7.89
C LEU A 112 -13.19 9.08 -6.65
N ASN A 113 -12.57 10.24 -6.85
CA ASN A 113 -11.87 10.99 -5.81
C ASN A 113 -10.79 10.18 -5.08
N SER A 114 -10.07 9.34 -5.83
CA SER A 114 -9.05 8.42 -5.28
C SER A 114 -9.62 7.45 -4.23
N THR A 115 -10.88 7.06 -4.37
CA THR A 115 -11.57 6.14 -3.46
C THR A 115 -11.68 4.76 -4.13
N PRO A 116 -10.87 3.77 -3.71
CA PRO A 116 -10.87 2.44 -4.35
C PRO A 116 -12.12 1.62 -4.03
N TYR A 117 -12.76 1.89 -2.88
CA TYR A 117 -14.01 1.26 -2.44
C TYR A 117 -14.74 2.17 -1.46
N THR A 118 -15.99 1.86 -1.18
CA THR A 118 -16.81 2.54 -0.17
C THR A 118 -17.33 1.54 0.85
N SER A 119 -17.66 2.03 2.03
CA SER A 119 -18.29 1.25 3.08
C SER A 119 -19.43 2.05 3.69
N THR A 120 -20.20 1.43 4.56
CA THR A 120 -21.27 2.06 5.30
C THR A 120 -21.19 1.74 6.79
N ILE A 121 -21.77 2.59 7.60
CA ILE A 121 -21.95 2.34 9.03
C ILE A 121 -23.31 1.67 9.21
N ILE A 122 -23.36 0.61 10.01
CA ILE A 122 -24.58 -0.07 10.39
C ILE A 122 -24.76 -0.01 11.92
N PHE A 123 -26.02 -0.01 12.36
CA PHE A 123 -26.32 -0.12 13.79
C PHE A 123 -26.42 -1.59 14.18
N LEU A 124 -25.49 -2.05 15.02
CA LEU A 124 -25.59 -3.35 15.67
C LEU A 124 -26.44 -3.19 16.92
N VAL A 125 -27.61 -3.76 16.93
CA VAL A 125 -28.58 -3.69 18.03
C VAL A 125 -28.86 -5.05 18.65
N ARG A 126 -29.36 -5.08 19.87
CA ARG A 126 -29.80 -6.33 20.51
C ARG A 126 -30.90 -7.00 19.70
N LYS A 127 -30.97 -8.32 19.76
CA LYS A 127 -32.00 -9.13 19.07
C LYS A 127 -33.39 -8.55 19.32
N GLY A 128 -34.13 -8.35 18.22
CA GLY A 128 -35.47 -7.77 18.24
C GLY A 128 -35.50 -6.24 18.37
N ASN A 129 -34.33 -5.56 18.40
CA ASN A 129 -34.24 -4.10 18.48
C ASN A 129 -35.15 -3.47 19.55
N PRO A 130 -35.01 -3.83 20.83
CA PRO A 130 -35.98 -3.46 21.90
C PRO A 130 -36.09 -1.95 22.13
N LYS A 131 -35.11 -1.17 21.66
CA LYS A 131 -35.13 0.30 21.74
C LYS A 131 -35.61 0.96 20.44
N GLY A 132 -35.93 0.18 19.41
CA GLY A 132 -36.43 0.67 18.13
C GLY A 132 -35.48 1.63 17.43
N ILE A 133 -34.16 1.36 17.46
CA ILE A 133 -33.14 2.18 16.79
C ILE A 133 -33.23 1.94 15.29
N LYS A 134 -33.47 3.00 14.52
CA LYS A 134 -33.60 2.97 13.07
C LYS A 134 -32.72 4.00 12.37
N ASP A 135 -32.43 5.12 13.01
CA ASP A 135 -31.67 6.22 12.46
C ASP A 135 -30.75 6.86 13.50
N TRP A 136 -29.88 7.74 13.06
CA TRP A 136 -28.90 8.44 13.88
C TRP A 136 -29.55 9.21 15.03
N ASP A 137 -30.65 9.87 14.79
CA ASP A 137 -31.39 10.64 15.80
C ASP A 137 -31.87 9.77 16.96
N ASP A 138 -32.14 8.51 16.74
CA ASP A 138 -32.53 7.57 17.78
C ASP A 138 -31.44 7.33 18.82
N LEU A 139 -30.18 7.54 18.44
CA LEU A 139 -29.04 7.37 19.33
C LEU A 139 -28.95 8.48 20.40
N ALA A 140 -29.56 9.65 20.13
CA ALA A 140 -29.60 10.76 21.05
C ALA A 140 -30.73 10.65 22.10
N ARG A 141 -31.60 9.66 21.98
CA ARG A 141 -32.72 9.47 22.93
C ARG A 141 -32.25 9.11 24.34
N SER A 142 -32.98 9.59 25.36
CA SER A 142 -32.72 9.23 26.75
C SER A 142 -32.77 7.72 26.94
N GLY A 143 -31.81 7.17 27.70
CA GLY A 143 -31.70 5.76 28.00
C GLY A 143 -31.07 4.90 26.84
N VAL A 144 -30.60 5.52 25.77
CA VAL A 144 -29.77 4.86 24.76
C VAL A 144 -28.28 5.03 25.12
N SER A 145 -27.55 3.93 25.15
CA SER A 145 -26.09 3.93 25.28
C SER A 145 -25.48 3.41 23.99
N VAL A 146 -24.46 4.06 23.51
CA VAL A 146 -23.75 3.73 22.26
C VAL A 146 -22.32 3.33 22.59
N ILE A 147 -21.83 2.31 21.91
CA ILE A 147 -20.42 1.90 21.89
C ILE A 147 -19.91 2.15 20.46
N THR A 148 -18.81 2.86 20.31
CA THR A 148 -18.17 3.17 19.03
C THR A 148 -16.79 2.54 18.95
#